data_8196a906402169d5c2866e39b2d7bb23
#
_entry.id   8196a906402169d5c2866e39b2d7bb23
#
_cell.length_a   1.000
_cell.length_b   1.000
_cell.length_c   1.000
_cell.angle_alpha   90.00
_cell.angle_beta   90.00
_cell.angle_gamma   90.00
#
_symmetry.space_group_name_H-M   'P 1'
#
loop_
_entity.id
_entity.type
_entity.pdbx_description
1 polymer ?
#
loop_
_entity_poly.entity_id
_entity_poly.type
_entity_poly.pdbx_seq_one_letter_code
_entity_poly.pdbx_strand_id
1 'polypeptide(L)'
;MSKLAHDAASAVSAPFLRGKRCGLALGLLGISAIPDPAQAQGFLDDSHGTLTLRNYYMDRDYKDDGAKTATREWAQGFIMNAESGFTQGPVGFGLDARALVGVKLDSSPDRSGTELLPVSASDGRAADEYSRLALTGKLKFHETTVKTGDVSIFLPFAFASPSRLLPQTFRGTTLTSKDIDDLTLNAGYIDRVNKRDSSNYQPISLASPNRRFNGAATSSHMAYAGGDYQVNKDLSLRAYHAEVDDLYTQNTLALLHKLAIGDGVLTTDLRSFFSRDTGSAKAGEVDNQNLSALLGYKWGGHSVSLGYMHSSGDTATPYVSGTELMGLSEMTMSSDFLNAKERTWQAIYDYDFTAVGLVGLRSRLRYVRGDNIELAAFNADDRKEREFQMELGYVVQSGPLKNVGLLARKSIYRNDFPAGAAFRDENQTRFIVQYSLPLW
;
A
#
# COMPACT_ATOMS: atom_id res chain seq x y z
N MET A 1 -12.26 -3.62 -8.79
CA MET A 1 -11.74 -2.54 -7.92
C MET A 1 -10.27 -2.70 -7.54
N SER A 2 -9.69 -3.91 -7.53
CA SER A 2 -8.25 -4.11 -7.33
C SER A 2 -7.38 -3.46 -8.43
N LYS A 3 -7.92 -3.27 -9.64
CA LYS A 3 -7.23 -2.58 -10.74
C LYS A 3 -6.92 -1.10 -10.50
N LEU A 4 -7.67 -0.37 -9.68
CA LEU A 4 -7.38 1.05 -9.42
C LEU A 4 -6.21 1.24 -8.43
N ALA A 5 -6.03 0.36 -7.48
CA ALA A 5 -4.83 0.36 -6.65
C ALA A 5 -3.63 -0.25 -7.42
N HIS A 6 -3.89 -1.23 -8.30
CA HIS A 6 -2.89 -1.79 -9.21
C HIS A 6 -2.57 -0.82 -10.36
N ASP A 7 -3.56 -0.10 -10.89
CA ASP A 7 -3.36 0.86 -11.99
C ASP A 7 -2.59 2.12 -11.56
N ALA A 8 -2.58 2.48 -10.28
CA ALA A 8 -1.63 3.48 -9.78
C ALA A 8 -0.18 2.96 -9.74
N ALA A 9 0.00 1.63 -9.71
CA ALA A 9 1.31 0.97 -9.76
C ALA A 9 1.63 0.32 -11.12
N SER A 10 0.63 0.08 -11.99
CA SER A 10 0.78 -0.71 -13.23
C SER A 10 0.29 0.00 -14.50
N ALA A 11 -0.02 1.29 -14.47
CA ALA A 11 -0.34 2.03 -15.68
C ALA A 11 0.94 2.39 -16.45
N VAL A 12 1.65 1.44 -17.00
CA VAL A 12 2.40 1.54 -18.28
C VAL A 12 2.91 0.17 -18.71
N SER A 13 2.11 -0.56 -19.43
CA SER A 13 2.63 -1.50 -20.44
C SER A 13 2.25 -0.94 -21.81
N ALA A 14 3.16 -0.19 -22.42
CA ALA A 14 3.09 0.19 -23.82
C ALA A 14 3.84 -0.86 -24.69
N PRO A 15 3.46 -1.05 -25.95
CA PRO A 15 4.05 -2.07 -26.81
C PRO A 15 5.52 -1.75 -27.16
N PHE A 16 6.32 -2.80 -27.19
CA PHE A 16 7.74 -2.79 -27.51
C PHE A 16 8.09 -2.09 -28.84
N LEU A 17 8.91 -1.04 -28.75
CA LEU A 17 9.77 -0.60 -29.84
C LEU A 17 11.22 -1.03 -29.55
N ARG A 18 11.76 -1.88 -30.41
CA ARG A 18 13.16 -2.32 -30.38
C ARG A 18 14.10 -1.12 -30.59
N GLY A 19 14.80 -0.68 -29.56
CA GLY A 19 15.84 0.32 -29.61
C GLY A 19 17.19 -0.23 -29.16
N LYS A 20 18.24 0.16 -29.87
CA LYS A 20 19.63 -0.33 -29.83
C LYS A 20 20.27 -0.17 -28.42
N ARG A 21 21.06 -1.19 -28.03
CA ARG A 21 21.81 -1.34 -26.79
C ARG A 21 22.85 -0.23 -26.59
N CYS A 22 22.81 0.44 -25.43
CA CYS A 22 23.93 1.23 -24.92
C CYS A 22 24.36 0.57 -23.60
N GLY A 23 25.53 -0.06 -23.59
CA GLY A 23 26.05 -0.79 -22.43
C GLY A 23 26.65 0.17 -21.41
N LEU A 24 26.11 0.21 -20.20
CA LEU A 24 26.77 0.74 -19.02
C LEU A 24 27.35 -0.41 -18.21
N ALA A 25 28.67 -0.49 -18.12
CA ALA A 25 29.36 -1.47 -17.30
C ALA A 25 29.32 -1.03 -15.83
N LEU A 26 28.51 -1.68 -15.00
CA LEU A 26 28.62 -1.61 -13.54
C LEU A 26 29.62 -2.66 -13.06
N GLY A 27 30.68 -2.21 -12.42
CA GLY A 27 31.70 -3.07 -11.81
C GLY A 27 31.11 -3.89 -10.65
N LEU A 28 31.02 -5.19 -10.83
CA LEU A 28 30.61 -6.17 -9.84
C LEU A 28 31.85 -6.67 -9.08
N LEU A 29 31.88 -6.46 -7.77
CA LEU A 29 32.82 -7.08 -6.86
C LEU A 29 32.50 -8.58 -6.66
N GLY A 30 33.47 -9.38 -6.97
CA GLY A 30 33.75 -10.77 -6.74
C GLY A 30 32.73 -11.68 -6.05
N ILE A 31 31.96 -12.44 -6.85
CA ILE A 31 31.57 -13.81 -6.52
C ILE A 31 32.01 -14.66 -7.71
N SER A 32 32.99 -15.52 -7.51
CA SER A 32 33.54 -16.41 -8.53
C SER A 32 32.66 -17.66 -8.70
N ALA A 33 31.50 -17.47 -9.30
CA ALA A 33 30.76 -18.45 -10.07
C ALA A 33 30.22 -17.72 -11.28
N ILE A 34 31.06 -17.59 -12.33
CA ILE A 34 30.60 -17.06 -13.61
C ILE A 34 29.68 -18.15 -14.19
N PRO A 35 28.35 -17.95 -14.26
CA PRO A 35 27.50 -18.90 -14.96
C PRO A 35 27.91 -18.96 -16.42
N ASP A 36 27.83 -20.16 -17.00
CA ASP A 36 28.01 -20.38 -18.43
C ASP A 36 27.20 -19.33 -19.21
N PRO A 37 27.76 -18.61 -20.19
CA PRO A 37 27.04 -17.59 -20.96
C PRO A 37 25.71 -18.08 -21.58
N ALA A 38 25.57 -19.38 -21.84
CA ALA A 38 24.30 -19.98 -22.26
C ALA A 38 23.23 -19.97 -21.14
N GLN A 39 23.62 -20.04 -19.86
CA GLN A 39 22.68 -19.96 -18.74
C GLN A 39 22.30 -18.53 -18.36
N ALA A 40 23.08 -17.53 -18.77
CA ALA A 40 22.82 -16.13 -18.49
C ALA A 40 21.83 -15.49 -19.49
N GLN A 41 21.44 -16.17 -20.55
CA GLN A 41 20.65 -15.58 -21.65
C GLN A 41 19.28 -15.07 -21.17
N GLY A 42 18.52 -15.87 -20.44
CA GLY A 42 17.24 -15.41 -19.88
C GLY A 42 17.41 -14.38 -18.72
N PHE A 43 18.53 -14.45 -17.97
CA PHE A 43 18.80 -13.51 -16.89
C PHE A 43 18.95 -12.06 -17.39
N LEU A 44 19.64 -11.84 -18.50
CA LEU A 44 19.87 -10.51 -19.08
C LEU A 44 18.78 -10.11 -20.09
N ASP A 45 18.37 -11.03 -20.97
CA ASP A 45 17.46 -10.72 -22.06
C ASP A 45 16.03 -10.38 -21.57
N ASP A 46 15.61 -11.01 -20.46
CA ASP A 46 14.31 -10.74 -19.81
C ASP A 46 14.43 -9.68 -18.69
N SER A 47 15.61 -9.04 -18.55
CA SER A 47 15.79 -7.99 -17.55
C SER A 47 15.08 -6.71 -17.98
N HIS A 48 14.58 -5.98 -17.00
CA HIS A 48 13.99 -4.65 -17.20
C HIS A 48 14.32 -3.71 -16.07
N GLY A 49 14.43 -2.44 -16.41
CA GLY A 49 14.68 -1.37 -15.46
C GLY A 49 13.64 -0.27 -15.59
N THR A 50 13.22 0.29 -14.47
CA THR A 50 12.34 1.44 -14.45
C THR A 50 12.85 2.50 -13.51
N LEU A 51 12.70 3.77 -13.86
CA LEU A 51 12.90 4.91 -12.98
C LEU A 51 11.59 5.67 -12.86
N THR A 52 11.03 5.71 -11.66
CA THR A 52 9.84 6.52 -11.36
C THR A 52 10.26 7.80 -10.65
N LEU A 53 9.90 8.92 -11.25
CA LEU A 53 10.01 10.25 -10.67
C LEU A 53 8.66 10.58 -10.03
N ARG A 54 8.65 10.93 -8.73
CA ARG A 54 7.43 11.28 -8.00
C ARG A 54 7.63 12.61 -7.27
N ASN A 55 6.95 13.63 -7.72
CA ASN A 55 6.83 14.89 -7.02
C ASN A 55 5.59 14.86 -6.14
N TYR A 56 5.73 15.17 -4.85
CA TYR A 56 4.65 15.05 -3.89
C TYR A 56 4.58 16.26 -2.98
N TYR A 57 3.46 16.96 -3.05
CA TYR A 57 3.10 18.01 -2.11
C TYR A 57 1.95 17.53 -1.24
N MET A 58 2.06 17.72 0.08
CA MET A 58 1.04 17.37 1.06
C MET A 58 0.90 18.47 2.10
N ASP A 59 -0.34 18.89 2.32
CA ASP A 59 -0.74 19.89 3.31
C ASP A 59 -1.89 19.34 4.14
N ARG A 60 -1.72 19.29 5.47
CA ARG A 60 -2.73 18.94 6.47
C ARG A 60 -2.93 20.17 7.34
N ASP A 61 -4.07 20.81 7.18
CA ASP A 61 -4.48 22.00 7.91
C ASP A 61 -5.45 21.56 9.01
N TYR A 62 -4.97 21.53 10.26
CA TYR A 62 -5.73 21.11 11.43
C TYR A 62 -6.72 22.19 11.85
N LYS A 63 -7.90 21.75 12.33
CA LYS A 63 -9.03 22.63 12.66
C LYS A 63 -9.34 22.66 14.17
N ASP A 64 -8.67 21.81 14.92
CA ASP A 64 -8.71 21.77 16.37
C ASP A 64 -7.46 22.42 16.98
N ASP A 65 -7.53 22.75 18.26
CA ASP A 65 -6.40 23.27 19.03
C ASP A 65 -5.34 22.17 19.24
N GLY A 66 -4.08 22.50 18.99
CA GLY A 66 -2.96 21.56 19.17
C GLY A 66 -1.61 22.23 18.95
N ALA A 67 -0.53 21.49 19.25
CA ALA A 67 0.84 22.00 19.17
C ALA A 67 1.26 22.45 17.75
N LYS A 68 0.69 21.80 16.72
CA LYS A 68 0.85 22.22 15.32
C LYS A 68 -0.51 22.55 14.72
N THR A 69 -0.59 23.66 14.01
CA THR A 69 -1.79 24.08 13.26
C THR A 69 -1.84 23.44 11.86
N ALA A 70 -0.69 22.99 11.35
CA ALA A 70 -0.59 22.30 10.06
C ALA A 70 0.65 21.41 10.02
N THR A 71 0.61 20.38 9.14
CA THR A 71 1.83 19.74 8.62
C THR A 71 1.84 19.90 7.11
N ARG A 72 2.97 20.37 6.58
CA ARG A 72 3.11 20.68 5.15
C ARG A 72 4.51 20.36 4.68
N GLU A 73 4.60 19.51 3.67
CA GLU A 73 5.88 19.13 3.07
C GLU A 73 5.73 18.98 1.55
N TRP A 74 6.80 19.31 0.87
CA TRP A 74 6.96 19.12 -0.56
C TRP A 74 8.27 18.37 -0.79
N ALA A 75 8.22 17.28 -1.55
CA ALA A 75 9.36 16.41 -1.74
C ALA A 75 9.40 15.79 -3.14
N GLN A 76 10.60 15.45 -3.59
CA GLN A 76 10.87 14.73 -4.83
C GLN A 76 11.37 13.33 -4.51
N GLY A 77 10.70 12.30 -5.03
CA GLY A 77 11.12 10.90 -4.96
C GLY A 77 11.70 10.41 -6.28
N PHE A 78 12.72 9.56 -6.17
CA PHE A 78 13.29 8.79 -7.27
C PHE A 78 13.25 7.32 -6.84
N ILE A 79 12.56 6.49 -7.64
CA ILE A 79 12.37 5.07 -7.37
C ILE A 79 12.89 4.31 -8.56
N MET A 80 14.06 3.73 -8.44
CA MET A 80 14.66 2.88 -9.48
C MET A 80 14.44 1.42 -9.11
N ASN A 81 13.88 0.64 -10.01
CA ASN A 81 13.83 -0.81 -9.93
C ASN A 81 14.57 -1.38 -11.13
N ALA A 82 15.45 -2.33 -10.87
CA ALA A 82 16.13 -3.14 -11.86
C ALA A 82 15.83 -4.60 -11.54
N GLU A 83 15.18 -5.29 -12.44
CA GLU A 83 14.77 -6.68 -12.25
C GLU A 83 15.42 -7.53 -13.33
N SER A 84 16.19 -8.58 -12.94
CA SER A 84 16.71 -9.54 -13.89
C SER A 84 15.59 -10.47 -14.38
N GLY A 85 15.80 -11.15 -15.48
CA GLY A 85 15.12 -12.41 -15.77
C GLY A 85 15.64 -13.52 -14.85
N PHE A 86 15.39 -14.77 -15.25
CA PHE A 86 15.91 -15.95 -14.58
C PHE A 86 16.92 -16.66 -15.47
N THR A 87 17.94 -17.28 -14.85
CA THR A 87 18.83 -18.21 -15.56
C THR A 87 18.03 -19.39 -16.11
N GLN A 88 18.52 -19.99 -17.18
CA GLN A 88 17.92 -21.20 -17.73
C GLN A 88 18.25 -22.44 -16.87
N GLY A 89 17.39 -23.45 -16.90
CA GLY A 89 17.54 -24.70 -16.17
C GLY A 89 16.32 -25.06 -15.34
N PRO A 90 16.33 -26.20 -14.65
CA PRO A 90 15.20 -26.65 -13.82
C PRO A 90 14.95 -25.74 -12.62
N VAL A 91 15.96 -25.02 -12.16
CA VAL A 91 15.87 -23.95 -11.15
C VAL A 91 16.51 -22.69 -11.74
N GLY A 92 15.69 -21.66 -11.97
CA GLY A 92 16.14 -20.36 -12.43
C GLY A 92 16.54 -19.47 -11.26
N PHE A 93 17.65 -18.73 -11.40
CA PHE A 93 18.13 -17.74 -10.45
C PHE A 93 17.95 -16.34 -11.02
N GLY A 94 17.59 -15.38 -10.18
CA GLY A 94 17.47 -13.98 -10.55
C GLY A 94 17.87 -13.06 -9.42
N LEU A 95 18.08 -11.77 -9.75
CA LEU A 95 18.46 -10.73 -8.81
C LEU A 95 17.73 -9.44 -9.16
N ASP A 96 17.06 -8.85 -8.18
CA ASP A 96 16.44 -7.54 -8.32
C ASP A 96 17.20 -6.53 -7.45
N ALA A 97 17.30 -5.29 -7.93
CA ALA A 97 17.85 -4.18 -7.19
C ALA A 97 16.85 -3.01 -7.17
N ARG A 98 16.71 -2.37 -6.01
CA ARG A 98 15.87 -1.19 -5.83
C ARG A 98 16.67 -0.09 -5.20
N ALA A 99 16.73 1.08 -5.85
CA ALA A 99 17.31 2.28 -5.29
C ALA A 99 16.20 3.32 -5.08
N LEU A 100 16.11 3.86 -3.86
CA LEU A 100 15.12 4.84 -3.45
C LEU A 100 15.84 6.09 -2.95
N VAL A 101 15.42 7.26 -3.42
CA VAL A 101 15.93 8.56 -2.96
C VAL A 101 14.76 9.51 -2.78
N GLY A 102 14.66 10.14 -1.62
CA GLY A 102 13.74 11.23 -1.34
C GLY A 102 14.51 12.50 -1.04
N VAL A 103 14.12 13.59 -1.68
CA VAL A 103 14.74 14.92 -1.54
C VAL A 103 13.68 15.92 -1.10
N LYS A 104 13.98 16.67 -0.05
CA LYS A 104 13.15 17.76 0.44
C LYS A 104 13.18 18.93 -0.54
N LEU A 105 12.01 19.42 -0.94
CA LEU A 105 11.86 20.67 -1.69
C LEU A 105 11.41 21.81 -0.77
N ASP A 106 10.48 21.49 0.17
CA ASP A 106 10.04 22.44 1.20
C ASP A 106 9.55 21.71 2.44
N SER A 107 9.99 22.14 3.60
CA SER A 107 9.52 21.76 4.94
C SER A 107 10.14 22.69 5.98
N SER A 108 9.50 22.81 7.15
CA SER A 108 10.03 23.51 8.33
C SER A 108 9.71 22.73 9.61
N PRO A 109 10.44 22.94 10.71
CA PRO A 109 10.23 22.16 11.96
C PRO A 109 8.80 22.26 12.51
N ASP A 110 8.15 23.40 12.35
CA ASP A 110 6.78 23.65 12.78
C ASP A 110 5.73 22.97 11.88
N ARG A 111 6.11 22.53 10.66
CA ARG A 111 5.21 21.95 9.66
C ARG A 111 5.61 20.53 9.20
N SER A 112 6.70 19.98 9.71
CA SER A 112 7.16 18.62 9.39
C SER A 112 6.19 17.55 9.92
N GLY A 113 6.27 16.33 9.38
CA GLY A 113 5.55 15.16 9.89
C GLY A 113 4.39 14.69 9.03
N THR A 114 4.47 14.90 7.71
CA THR A 114 3.54 14.30 6.75
C THR A 114 3.89 12.85 6.38
N GLU A 115 5.01 12.33 6.87
CA GLU A 115 5.61 11.04 6.50
C GLU A 115 6.06 10.97 5.02
N LEU A 116 6.29 12.12 4.38
CA LEU A 116 7.01 12.18 3.11
C LEU A 116 8.52 12.12 3.33
N LEU A 117 9.00 12.68 4.44
CA LEU A 117 10.40 12.80 4.81
C LEU A 117 10.62 12.30 6.24
N PRO A 118 11.78 11.70 6.54
CA PRO A 118 12.19 11.40 7.92
C PRO A 118 12.24 12.69 8.75
N VAL A 119 11.75 12.65 9.98
CA VAL A 119 11.77 13.79 10.91
C VAL A 119 12.67 13.49 12.09
N SER A 120 13.59 14.39 12.39
CA SER A 120 14.46 14.33 13.57
C SER A 120 13.65 14.50 14.86
N ALA A 121 13.82 13.57 15.81
CA ALA A 121 13.16 13.64 17.10
C ALA A 121 13.70 14.76 18.02
N SER A 122 14.92 15.26 17.76
CA SER A 122 15.59 16.25 18.61
C SER A 122 15.15 17.69 18.32
N ASP A 123 14.90 18.03 17.05
CA ASP A 123 14.63 19.41 16.62
C ASP A 123 13.41 19.54 15.68
N GLY A 124 12.74 18.43 15.35
CA GLY A 124 11.56 18.43 14.51
C GLY A 124 11.84 18.72 13.03
N ARG A 125 13.10 18.77 12.60
CA ARG A 125 13.46 19.03 11.20
C ARG A 125 13.25 17.81 10.34
N ALA A 126 12.65 18.01 9.16
CA ALA A 126 12.65 17.02 8.10
C ALA A 126 14.05 16.92 7.46
N ALA A 127 14.50 15.68 7.20
CA ALA A 127 15.76 15.44 6.51
C ALA A 127 15.79 16.11 5.13
N ASP A 128 16.95 16.64 4.73
CA ASP A 128 17.12 17.24 3.42
C ASP A 128 17.05 16.19 2.31
N GLU A 129 17.59 15.01 2.60
CA GLU A 129 17.54 13.84 1.74
C GLU A 129 17.55 12.55 2.57
N TYR A 130 17.05 11.48 1.99
CA TYR A 130 17.17 10.13 2.52
C TYR A 130 17.17 9.13 1.39
N SER A 131 17.87 8.01 1.57
CA SER A 131 18.02 7.05 0.49
C SER A 131 18.17 5.64 1.01
N ARG A 132 17.92 4.69 0.13
CA ARG A 132 18.14 3.26 0.38
C ARG A 132 18.45 2.53 -0.92
N LEU A 133 19.43 1.61 -0.83
CA LEU A 133 19.68 0.59 -1.83
C LEU A 133 19.31 -0.78 -1.23
N ALA A 134 18.55 -1.55 -1.96
CA ALA A 134 18.06 -2.85 -1.53
C ALA A 134 18.20 -3.88 -2.64
N LEU A 135 18.49 -5.12 -2.24
CA LEU A 135 18.68 -6.25 -3.15
C LEU A 135 17.72 -7.38 -2.79
N THR A 136 17.28 -8.12 -3.80
CA THR A 136 16.39 -9.28 -3.67
C THR A 136 16.90 -10.40 -4.55
N GLY A 137 17.36 -11.48 -3.94
CA GLY A 137 17.63 -12.72 -4.64
C GLY A 137 16.29 -13.43 -4.94
N LYS A 138 16.21 -14.07 -6.10
CA LYS A 138 15.00 -14.81 -6.49
C LYS A 138 15.34 -16.15 -7.13
N LEU A 139 14.50 -17.14 -6.83
CA LEU A 139 14.56 -18.48 -7.38
C LEU A 139 13.22 -18.78 -8.06
N LYS A 140 13.25 -19.40 -9.23
CA LYS A 140 12.07 -19.91 -9.89
C LYS A 140 12.20 -21.42 -10.13
N PHE A 141 11.15 -22.15 -9.76
CA PHE A 141 11.01 -23.58 -10.03
C PHE A 141 9.58 -23.83 -10.50
N HIS A 142 9.40 -24.29 -11.72
CA HIS A 142 8.10 -24.32 -12.40
C HIS A 142 7.42 -22.93 -12.31
N GLU A 143 6.20 -22.84 -11.80
CA GLU A 143 5.50 -21.59 -11.58
C GLU A 143 5.59 -21.09 -10.11
N THR A 144 6.52 -21.67 -9.35
CA THR A 144 6.84 -21.23 -7.98
C THR A 144 8.05 -20.29 -7.99
N THR A 145 7.89 -19.11 -7.39
CA THR A 145 8.97 -18.13 -7.19
C THR A 145 9.20 -17.88 -5.71
N VAL A 146 10.45 -17.98 -5.29
CA VAL A 146 10.90 -17.56 -3.94
C VAL A 146 11.72 -16.31 -4.09
N LYS A 147 11.44 -15.28 -3.27
CA LYS A 147 12.21 -14.05 -3.20
C LYS A 147 12.75 -13.86 -1.79
N THR A 148 14.02 -13.47 -1.65
CA THR A 148 14.65 -13.20 -0.35
C THR A 148 15.46 -11.91 -0.40
N GLY A 149 15.34 -11.09 0.64
CA GLY A 149 15.95 -9.77 0.71
C GLY A 149 14.95 -8.66 0.96
N ASP A 150 14.95 -7.59 0.15
CA ASP A 150 13.95 -6.52 0.21
C ASP A 150 12.73 -6.89 -0.62
N VAL A 151 11.61 -7.14 0.03
CA VAL A 151 10.38 -7.59 -0.61
C VAL A 151 9.23 -6.61 -0.37
N SER A 152 8.27 -6.57 -1.28
CA SER A 152 7.00 -5.85 -1.12
C SER A 152 5.87 -6.85 -0.90
N ILE A 153 4.97 -6.57 0.03
CA ILE A 153 3.80 -7.39 0.33
C ILE A 153 2.56 -6.59 -0.04
N PHE A 154 1.66 -7.20 -0.83
CA PHE A 154 0.39 -6.62 -1.26
C PHE A 154 -0.74 -7.62 -1.00
N LEU A 155 -0.80 -8.11 0.24
CA LEU A 155 -1.78 -9.10 0.70
C LEU A 155 -2.82 -8.45 1.62
N PRO A 156 -3.99 -9.04 1.80
CA PRO A 156 -5.09 -8.40 2.53
C PRO A 156 -4.74 -7.93 3.94
N PHE A 157 -3.94 -8.68 4.67
CA PHE A 157 -3.52 -8.40 6.05
C PHE A 157 -2.30 -7.46 6.16
N ALA A 158 -1.55 -7.27 5.07
CA ALA A 158 -0.35 -6.42 5.01
C ALA A 158 -0.18 -5.86 3.60
N PHE A 159 -0.78 -4.71 3.34
CA PHE A 159 -0.65 -4.03 2.06
C PHE A 159 0.35 -2.87 2.20
N ALA A 160 1.52 -3.02 1.57
CA ALA A 160 2.54 -1.97 1.54
C ALA A 160 1.98 -0.71 0.86
N SER A 161 1.68 0.31 1.65
CA SER A 161 1.01 1.51 1.16
C SER A 161 1.84 2.29 0.15
N PRO A 162 1.30 2.59 -1.04
CA PRO A 162 1.93 3.48 -2.01
C PRO A 162 1.63 4.97 -1.75
N SER A 163 0.98 5.30 -0.64
CA SER A 163 0.32 6.59 -0.41
C SER A 163 1.26 7.74 -0.01
N ARG A 164 2.59 7.55 -0.07
CA ARG A 164 3.60 8.56 0.25
C ARG A 164 4.67 8.64 -0.84
N LEU A 165 5.76 9.37 -0.56
CA LEU A 165 6.85 9.66 -1.51
C LEU A 165 7.55 8.39 -1.98
N LEU A 166 8.05 7.58 -1.04
CA LEU A 166 8.70 6.30 -1.29
C LEU A 166 7.84 5.14 -0.76
N PRO A 167 7.93 3.94 -1.36
CA PRO A 167 7.18 2.78 -0.88
C PRO A 167 7.78 2.23 0.42
N GLN A 168 6.91 1.69 1.27
CA GLN A 168 7.32 0.78 2.34
C GLN A 168 7.77 -0.54 1.75
N THR A 169 8.76 -1.17 2.38
CA THR A 169 9.22 -2.52 2.03
C THR A 169 9.51 -3.33 3.29
N PHE A 170 9.81 -4.61 3.09
CA PHE A 170 10.08 -5.55 4.16
C PHE A 170 11.37 -6.30 3.86
N ARG A 171 12.06 -6.75 4.90
CA ARG A 171 13.15 -7.72 4.77
C ARG A 171 12.62 -9.08 5.15
N GLY A 172 12.89 -10.09 4.30
CA GLY A 172 12.45 -11.44 4.55
C GLY A 172 12.48 -12.32 3.32
N THR A 173 11.75 -13.42 3.40
CA THR A 173 11.59 -14.37 2.31
C THR A 173 10.10 -14.53 2.02
N THR A 174 9.72 -14.50 0.74
CA THR A 174 8.36 -14.72 0.25
C THR A 174 8.36 -15.83 -0.78
N LEU A 175 7.28 -16.59 -0.82
CA LEU A 175 7.02 -17.63 -1.81
C LEU A 175 5.68 -17.32 -2.47
N THR A 176 5.64 -17.40 -3.79
CA THR A 176 4.40 -17.38 -4.59
C THR A 176 4.43 -18.56 -5.54
N SER A 177 3.40 -19.40 -5.51
CA SER A 177 3.24 -20.57 -6.39
C SER A 177 1.95 -20.50 -7.16
N LYS A 178 2.03 -20.84 -8.46
CA LYS A 178 0.91 -20.99 -9.39
C LYS A 178 0.96 -22.37 -10.09
N ASP A 179 1.56 -23.37 -9.43
CA ASP A 179 1.69 -24.73 -9.96
C ASP A 179 0.35 -25.49 -9.99
N ILE A 180 -0.65 -24.98 -9.30
CA ILE A 180 -2.02 -25.52 -9.31
C ILE A 180 -2.89 -24.53 -10.09
N ASP A 181 -3.61 -25.06 -11.09
CA ASP A 181 -4.51 -24.25 -11.91
C ASP A 181 -5.53 -23.51 -11.03
N ASP A 182 -5.81 -22.26 -11.40
CA ASP A 182 -6.74 -21.37 -10.70
C ASP A 182 -6.40 -21.05 -9.23
N LEU A 183 -5.26 -21.53 -8.69
CA LEU A 183 -4.82 -21.30 -7.33
C LEU A 183 -3.47 -20.58 -7.30
N THR A 184 -3.44 -19.40 -6.66
CA THR A 184 -2.19 -18.70 -6.31
C THR A 184 -1.93 -18.86 -4.82
N LEU A 185 -0.91 -19.61 -4.44
CA LEU A 185 -0.45 -19.75 -3.05
C LEU A 185 0.60 -18.70 -2.73
N ASN A 186 0.53 -18.12 -1.55
CA ASN A 186 1.51 -17.18 -1.01
C ASN A 186 1.90 -17.60 0.40
N ALA A 187 3.20 -17.55 0.70
CA ALA A 187 3.74 -17.72 2.04
C ALA A 187 4.91 -16.76 2.25
N GLY A 188 5.24 -16.47 3.50
CA GLY A 188 6.38 -15.61 3.78
C GLY A 188 6.79 -15.60 5.24
N TYR A 189 8.05 -15.23 5.43
CA TYR A 189 8.67 -14.97 6.72
C TYR A 189 9.41 -13.64 6.63
N ILE A 190 8.99 -12.67 7.43
CA ILE A 190 9.43 -11.28 7.42
C ILE A 190 10.01 -10.96 8.78
N ASP A 191 11.22 -10.39 8.84
CA ASP A 191 11.89 -10.08 10.09
C ASP A 191 12.10 -8.59 10.36
N ARG A 192 11.94 -7.74 9.32
CA ARG A 192 12.05 -6.29 9.45
C ARG A 192 11.10 -5.56 8.51
N VAL A 193 10.79 -4.34 8.88
CA VAL A 193 10.09 -3.37 8.02
C VAL A 193 11.00 -2.18 7.74
N ASN A 194 10.97 -1.67 6.52
CA ASN A 194 11.49 -0.35 6.21
C ASN A 194 10.31 0.56 5.90
N LYS A 195 10.07 1.52 6.80
CA LYS A 195 8.97 2.48 6.65
C LYS A 195 9.25 3.44 5.49
N ARG A 196 8.19 4.01 4.94
CA ARG A 196 8.19 4.90 3.78
C ARG A 196 9.01 6.20 3.97
N ASP A 197 9.21 6.61 5.22
CA ASP A 197 9.98 7.78 5.66
C ASP A 197 11.26 7.38 6.43
N SER A 198 11.90 6.29 6.05
CA SER A 198 13.10 5.78 6.72
C SER A 198 14.10 5.19 5.73
N SER A 199 15.38 5.38 5.99
CA SER A 199 16.48 4.69 5.30
C SER A 199 16.79 3.32 5.91
N ASN A 200 16.31 3.01 7.12
CA ASN A 200 16.72 1.87 7.90
C ASN A 200 15.59 0.87 8.13
N TYR A 201 15.96 -0.42 8.17
CA TYR A 201 15.07 -1.47 8.64
C TYR A 201 14.86 -1.36 10.14
N GLN A 202 13.60 -1.54 10.56
CA GLN A 202 13.13 -1.48 11.92
C GLN A 202 12.46 -2.79 12.32
N PRO A 203 12.36 -3.12 13.62
CA PRO A 203 11.50 -4.19 14.08
C PRO A 203 10.04 -3.98 13.63
N ILE A 204 9.33 -5.08 13.47
CA ILE A 204 7.89 -5.04 13.14
C ILE A 204 7.12 -4.54 14.37
N SER A 205 6.17 -3.64 14.18
CA SER A 205 5.29 -3.10 15.22
C SER A 205 3.87 -2.95 14.72
N LEU A 206 2.90 -2.82 15.62
CA LEU A 206 1.53 -2.49 15.25
C LEU A 206 1.36 -0.98 15.02
N ALA A 207 0.46 -0.63 14.11
CA ALA A 207 -0.10 0.71 14.07
C ALA A 207 -1.00 0.92 15.30
N SER A 208 -0.74 1.97 16.07
CA SER A 208 -1.48 2.29 17.28
C SER A 208 -1.93 3.76 17.33
N PRO A 209 -2.65 4.26 16.29
CA PRO A 209 -3.30 5.56 16.43
C PRO A 209 -4.32 5.49 17.56
N ASN A 210 -4.62 6.62 18.18
CA ASN A 210 -5.52 6.70 19.33
C ASN A 210 -5.13 5.80 20.53
N ARG A 211 -3.85 5.38 20.61
CA ARG A 211 -3.32 4.50 21.67
C ARG A 211 -4.08 3.17 21.78
N ARG A 212 -4.53 2.62 20.65
CA ARG A 212 -5.32 1.38 20.56
C ARG A 212 -4.59 0.17 21.16
N PHE A 213 -3.25 0.17 21.02
CA PHE A 213 -2.35 -0.88 21.46
C PHE A 213 -1.10 -0.28 22.08
N ASN A 214 -0.23 -1.09 22.68
CA ASN A 214 1.10 -0.66 23.07
C ASN A 214 1.96 -0.43 21.81
N GLY A 215 2.02 0.81 21.31
CA GLY A 215 2.77 1.19 20.11
C GLY A 215 4.29 1.03 20.22
N ALA A 216 4.84 0.82 21.42
CA ALA A 216 6.26 0.53 21.64
C ALA A 216 6.58 -0.97 21.50
N ALA A 217 5.57 -1.84 21.49
CA ALA A 217 5.76 -3.27 21.33
C ALA A 217 6.27 -3.60 19.93
N THR A 218 7.25 -4.50 19.87
CA THR A 218 7.85 -4.96 18.63
C THR A 218 7.89 -6.49 18.56
N SER A 219 7.83 -7.00 17.35
CA SER A 219 7.95 -8.40 17.03
C SER A 219 9.29 -8.71 16.38
N SER A 220 9.77 -9.92 16.60
CA SER A 220 10.94 -10.48 15.94
C SER A 220 10.67 -10.81 14.47
N HIS A 221 9.44 -11.26 14.15
CA HIS A 221 9.04 -11.66 12.80
C HIS A 221 7.52 -11.65 12.60
N MET A 222 7.14 -11.71 11.34
CA MET A 222 5.79 -12.03 10.87
C MET A 222 5.89 -13.22 9.91
N ALA A 223 5.08 -14.24 10.14
CA ALA A 223 4.90 -15.37 9.24
C ALA A 223 3.49 -15.38 8.67
N TYR A 224 3.33 -15.78 7.42
CA TYR A 224 2.02 -15.91 6.81
C TYR A 224 1.97 -17.01 5.75
N ALA A 225 0.77 -17.55 5.54
CA ALA A 225 0.46 -18.45 4.45
C ALA A 225 -1.00 -18.30 4.03
N GLY A 226 -1.30 -18.58 2.77
CA GLY A 226 -2.65 -18.54 2.24
C GLY A 226 -2.68 -18.55 0.73
N GLY A 227 -3.84 -18.22 0.17
CA GLY A 227 -3.97 -18.20 -1.28
C GLY A 227 -5.23 -17.52 -1.80
N ASP A 228 -5.20 -17.30 -3.10
CA ASP A 228 -6.28 -16.79 -3.92
C ASP A 228 -6.74 -17.91 -4.86
N TYR A 229 -8.00 -18.34 -4.76
CA TYR A 229 -8.61 -19.36 -5.62
C TYR A 229 -9.61 -18.72 -6.57
N GLN A 230 -9.39 -18.90 -7.87
CA GLN A 230 -10.28 -18.45 -8.92
C GLN A 230 -11.30 -19.53 -9.23
N VAL A 231 -12.49 -19.45 -8.62
CA VAL A 231 -13.57 -20.44 -8.81
C VAL A 231 -14.05 -20.48 -10.27
N ASN A 232 -14.11 -19.30 -10.88
CA ASN A 232 -14.37 -19.08 -12.30
C ASN A 232 -13.97 -17.64 -12.67
N LYS A 233 -14.15 -17.22 -13.93
CA LYS A 233 -13.75 -15.88 -14.42
C LYS A 233 -14.36 -14.70 -13.63
N ASP A 234 -15.45 -14.91 -12.91
CA ASP A 234 -16.22 -13.87 -12.22
C ASP A 234 -16.17 -13.98 -10.69
N LEU A 235 -15.72 -15.11 -10.13
CA LEU A 235 -15.70 -15.37 -8.69
C LEU A 235 -14.31 -15.81 -8.23
N SER A 236 -13.72 -15.07 -7.29
CA SER A 236 -12.51 -15.47 -6.57
C SER A 236 -12.70 -15.47 -5.07
N LEU A 237 -12.05 -16.40 -4.40
CA LEU A 237 -12.00 -16.56 -2.95
C LEU A 237 -10.58 -16.37 -2.48
N ARG A 238 -10.41 -15.80 -1.29
CA ARG A 238 -9.11 -15.60 -0.65
C ARG A 238 -9.17 -16.12 0.77
N ALA A 239 -8.09 -16.77 1.21
CA ALA A 239 -7.93 -17.19 2.60
C ALA A 239 -6.46 -17.06 3.00
N TYR A 240 -6.19 -16.32 4.08
CA TYR A 240 -4.84 -16.12 4.60
C TYR A 240 -4.84 -16.24 6.12
N HIS A 241 -3.74 -16.76 6.64
CA HIS A 241 -3.36 -16.69 8.05
C HIS A 241 -2.04 -15.93 8.16
N ALA A 242 -1.96 -14.98 9.09
CA ALA A 242 -0.75 -14.26 9.42
C ALA A 242 -0.58 -14.23 10.93
N GLU A 243 0.67 -14.40 11.38
CA GLU A 243 1.09 -14.25 12.77
C GLU A 243 2.22 -13.23 12.86
N VAL A 244 2.02 -12.21 13.66
CA VAL A 244 3.07 -11.27 14.09
C VAL A 244 3.47 -11.68 15.50
N ASP A 245 4.59 -12.37 15.60
CA ASP A 245 5.09 -13.06 16.80
C ASP A 245 5.00 -12.18 18.05
N ASP A 246 4.43 -12.75 19.14
CA ASP A 246 4.17 -12.07 20.42
C ASP A 246 3.22 -10.84 20.36
N LEU A 247 2.61 -10.54 19.20
CA LEU A 247 1.69 -9.41 19.08
C LEU A 247 0.28 -9.88 18.75
N TYR A 248 0.05 -10.47 17.58
CA TYR A 248 -1.28 -10.96 17.18
C TYR A 248 -1.23 -11.95 16.03
N THR A 249 -2.28 -12.77 15.93
CA THR A 249 -2.64 -13.55 14.74
C THR A 249 -3.82 -12.92 14.03
N GLN A 250 -3.91 -13.11 12.71
CA GLN A 250 -5.04 -12.64 11.90
C GLN A 250 -5.39 -13.67 10.82
N ASN A 251 -6.64 -14.10 10.80
CA ASN A 251 -7.22 -14.88 9.72
C ASN A 251 -8.03 -13.96 8.81
N THR A 252 -7.78 -14.01 7.52
CA THR A 252 -8.47 -13.19 6.51
C THR A 252 -9.19 -14.08 5.52
N LEU A 253 -10.47 -13.79 5.29
CA LEU A 253 -11.26 -14.40 4.23
C LEU A 253 -11.81 -13.28 3.34
N ALA A 254 -11.85 -13.51 2.02
CA ALA A 254 -12.49 -12.60 1.10
C ALA A 254 -13.18 -13.33 -0.05
N LEU A 255 -14.27 -12.73 -0.53
CA LEU A 255 -15.01 -13.13 -1.72
C LEU A 255 -15.13 -11.92 -2.63
N LEU A 256 -14.64 -12.06 -3.87
CA LEU A 256 -14.77 -11.05 -4.90
C LEU A 256 -15.58 -11.64 -6.06
N HIS A 257 -16.70 -10.99 -6.38
CA HIS A 257 -17.59 -11.46 -7.43
C HIS A 257 -17.94 -10.33 -8.40
N LYS A 258 -18.11 -10.68 -9.67
CA LYS A 258 -18.58 -9.78 -10.73
C LYS A 258 -19.77 -10.43 -11.43
N LEU A 259 -20.80 -9.64 -11.66
CA LEU A 259 -22.00 -10.08 -12.35
C LEU A 259 -22.39 -9.04 -13.40
N ALA A 260 -22.47 -9.46 -14.66
CA ALA A 260 -23.00 -8.60 -15.71
C ALA A 260 -24.52 -8.44 -15.53
N ILE A 261 -25.00 -7.20 -15.41
CA ILE A 261 -26.41 -6.86 -15.26
C ILE A 261 -26.75 -5.70 -16.19
N GLY A 262 -27.62 -5.92 -17.16
CA GLY A 262 -27.91 -4.94 -18.21
C GLY A 262 -26.65 -4.50 -18.94
N ASP A 263 -26.47 -3.19 -19.10
CA ASP A 263 -25.28 -2.61 -19.74
C ASP A 263 -24.11 -2.40 -18.78
N GLY A 264 -24.19 -2.92 -17.56
CA GLY A 264 -23.19 -2.69 -16.54
C GLY A 264 -22.69 -3.98 -15.87
N VAL A 265 -21.82 -3.77 -14.89
CA VAL A 265 -21.24 -4.85 -14.07
C VAL A 265 -21.44 -4.51 -12.59
N LEU A 266 -22.14 -5.39 -11.89
CA LEU A 266 -22.20 -5.39 -10.43
C LEU A 266 -20.94 -6.09 -9.88
N THR A 267 -20.27 -5.47 -8.92
CA THR A 267 -19.16 -6.04 -8.18
C THR A 267 -19.55 -6.20 -6.72
N THR A 268 -19.19 -7.34 -6.15
CA THR A 268 -19.34 -7.62 -4.72
C THR A 268 -17.95 -7.92 -4.15
N ASP A 269 -17.58 -7.24 -3.08
CA ASP A 269 -16.33 -7.47 -2.34
C ASP A 269 -16.70 -7.63 -0.87
N LEU A 270 -16.58 -8.88 -0.36
CA LEU A 270 -16.82 -9.23 1.04
C LEU A 270 -15.47 -9.60 1.66
N ARG A 271 -15.18 -9.06 2.84
CA ARG A 271 -13.94 -9.38 3.56
C ARG A 271 -14.21 -9.53 5.05
N SER A 272 -13.45 -10.43 5.66
CA SER A 272 -13.44 -10.62 7.10
C SER A 272 -12.01 -10.77 7.61
N PHE A 273 -11.75 -10.17 8.76
CA PHE A 273 -10.50 -10.27 9.50
C PHE A 273 -10.82 -10.68 10.92
N PHE A 274 -10.26 -11.80 11.36
CA PHE A 274 -10.41 -12.32 12.73
C PHE A 274 -9.04 -12.27 13.39
N SER A 275 -8.90 -11.41 14.40
CA SER A 275 -7.62 -11.13 15.05
C SER A 275 -7.67 -11.45 16.53
N ARG A 276 -6.59 -12.05 17.04
CA ARG A 276 -6.38 -12.35 18.46
C ARG A 276 -4.92 -12.11 18.84
N ASP A 277 -4.66 -11.78 20.08
CA ASP A 277 -3.29 -11.76 20.59
C ASP A 277 -2.63 -13.14 20.51
N THR A 278 -1.32 -13.15 20.54
CA THR A 278 -0.50 -14.38 20.51
C THR A 278 0.75 -14.21 21.36
N GLY A 279 1.31 -15.34 21.79
CA GLY A 279 2.52 -15.42 22.58
C GLY A 279 2.43 -14.63 23.87
N SER A 280 3.34 -13.70 24.10
CA SER A 280 3.37 -12.87 25.31
C SER A 280 2.49 -11.61 25.26
N ALA A 281 1.68 -11.44 24.21
CA ALA A 281 0.74 -10.35 24.01
C ALA A 281 1.35 -8.96 24.30
N LYS A 282 2.55 -8.69 23.79
CA LYS A 282 3.31 -7.45 24.07
C LYS A 282 2.59 -6.18 23.67
N ALA A 283 1.70 -6.26 22.70
CA ALA A 283 0.87 -5.15 22.24
C ALA A 283 -0.34 -4.87 23.15
N GLY A 284 -0.59 -5.73 24.14
CA GLY A 284 -1.83 -5.81 24.90
C GLY A 284 -2.78 -6.82 24.28
N GLU A 285 -3.98 -6.91 24.85
CA GLU A 285 -5.05 -7.74 24.33
C GLU A 285 -5.41 -7.37 22.91
N VAL A 286 -5.69 -8.40 22.08
CA VAL A 286 -6.25 -8.28 20.73
C VAL A 286 -7.43 -9.24 20.63
N ASP A 287 -8.63 -8.72 20.59
CA ASP A 287 -9.86 -9.42 20.28
C ASP A 287 -10.70 -8.59 19.33
N ASN A 288 -10.64 -8.92 18.03
CA ASN A 288 -11.31 -8.15 16.99
C ASN A 288 -11.80 -9.02 15.85
N GLN A 289 -13.01 -8.71 15.39
CA GLN A 289 -13.57 -9.22 14.15
C GLN A 289 -13.98 -8.02 13.29
N ASN A 290 -13.38 -7.85 12.14
CA ASN A 290 -13.73 -6.83 11.18
C ASN A 290 -14.40 -7.47 9.97
N LEU A 291 -15.65 -7.10 9.71
CA LEU A 291 -16.44 -7.58 8.57
C LEU A 291 -16.74 -6.40 7.66
N SER A 292 -16.50 -6.53 6.37
CA SER A 292 -16.81 -5.50 5.39
C SER A 292 -17.47 -6.05 4.15
N ALA A 293 -18.38 -5.26 3.58
CA ALA A 293 -19.06 -5.51 2.32
C ALA A 293 -19.06 -4.24 1.47
N LEU A 294 -18.63 -4.34 0.21
CA LEU A 294 -18.69 -3.28 -0.77
C LEU A 294 -19.39 -3.77 -2.02
N LEU A 295 -20.50 -3.12 -2.37
CA LEU A 295 -21.22 -3.35 -3.61
C LEU A 295 -20.98 -2.18 -4.55
N GLY A 296 -20.54 -2.47 -5.77
CA GLY A 296 -20.28 -1.46 -6.80
C GLY A 296 -21.01 -1.80 -8.10
N TYR A 297 -21.59 -0.80 -8.74
CA TYR A 297 -22.18 -0.96 -10.07
C TYR A 297 -21.52 0.01 -11.04
N LYS A 298 -20.99 -0.53 -12.14
CA LYS A 298 -20.30 0.23 -13.19
C LYS A 298 -21.07 0.12 -14.50
N TRP A 299 -21.36 1.26 -15.12
CA TRP A 299 -21.97 1.35 -16.46
C TRP A 299 -21.42 2.56 -17.22
N GLY A 300 -21.11 2.43 -18.49
CA GLY A 300 -20.47 3.50 -19.26
C GLY A 300 -19.23 4.05 -18.56
N GLY A 301 -19.16 5.37 -18.35
CA GLY A 301 -18.11 6.03 -17.59
C GLY A 301 -18.36 6.07 -16.07
N HIS A 302 -19.55 5.71 -15.59
CA HIS A 302 -19.95 5.83 -14.19
C HIS A 302 -19.62 4.57 -13.37
N SER A 303 -19.27 4.75 -12.09
CA SER A 303 -19.23 3.69 -11.10
C SER A 303 -19.71 4.22 -9.76
N VAL A 304 -20.71 3.58 -9.19
CA VAL A 304 -21.24 3.89 -7.85
C VAL A 304 -20.96 2.70 -6.96
N SER A 305 -20.46 2.95 -5.74
CA SER A 305 -20.27 1.88 -4.76
C SER A 305 -20.78 2.29 -3.39
N LEU A 306 -21.41 1.34 -2.71
CA LEU A 306 -21.87 1.47 -1.32
C LEU A 306 -21.21 0.40 -0.48
N GLY A 307 -20.75 0.77 0.70
CA GLY A 307 -20.06 -0.14 1.59
C GLY A 307 -20.48 0.00 3.04
N TYR A 308 -20.39 -1.11 3.75
CA TYR A 308 -20.55 -1.20 5.19
C TYR A 308 -19.44 -2.03 5.79
N MET A 309 -18.87 -1.56 6.91
CA MET A 309 -17.88 -2.29 7.70
C MET A 309 -18.27 -2.21 9.17
N HIS A 310 -18.04 -3.29 9.89
CA HIS A 310 -18.26 -3.37 11.32
C HIS A 310 -17.07 -4.05 12.00
N SER A 311 -16.48 -3.33 12.93
CA SER A 311 -15.42 -3.81 13.82
C SER A 311 -16.06 -4.23 15.13
N SER A 312 -16.08 -5.51 15.44
CA SER A 312 -16.64 -6.10 16.67
C SER A 312 -15.53 -6.73 17.51
N GLY A 313 -15.83 -7.03 18.77
CA GLY A 313 -14.85 -7.43 19.78
C GLY A 313 -14.45 -6.23 20.65
N ASP A 314 -13.50 -6.43 21.55
CA ASP A 314 -13.17 -5.45 22.59
C ASP A 314 -12.02 -4.51 22.17
N THR A 315 -11.36 -4.80 21.05
CA THR A 315 -10.22 -3.99 20.57
C THR A 315 -10.43 -3.48 19.16
N ALA A 316 -9.60 -2.53 18.74
CA ALA A 316 -9.49 -2.07 17.37
C ALA A 316 -8.94 -3.18 16.45
N THR A 317 -9.14 -3.05 15.15
CA THR A 317 -8.54 -3.97 14.18
C THR A 317 -7.02 -3.75 14.09
N PRO A 318 -6.18 -4.77 14.41
CA PRO A 318 -4.73 -4.63 14.36
C PRO A 318 -4.20 -4.71 12.93
N TYR A 319 -3.12 -3.98 12.66
CA TYR A 319 -2.35 -4.11 11.42
C TYR A 319 -0.89 -3.66 11.62
N VAL A 320 0.01 -4.11 10.79
CA VAL A 320 1.43 -3.77 10.84
C VAL A 320 1.64 -2.28 10.54
N SER A 321 2.44 -1.60 11.35
CA SER A 321 2.71 -0.17 11.22
C SER A 321 3.26 0.18 9.83
N GLY A 322 2.65 1.19 9.20
CA GLY A 322 2.97 1.68 7.86
C GLY A 322 2.32 0.90 6.72
N THR A 323 1.68 -0.25 6.98
CA THR A 323 0.82 -0.93 5.99
C THR A 323 -0.59 -0.34 5.99
N GLU A 324 -1.40 -0.80 5.07
CA GLU A 324 -2.85 -0.64 5.07
C GLU A 324 -3.50 -2.02 5.21
N LEU A 325 -4.66 -2.09 5.86
CA LEU A 325 -5.51 -3.27 5.83
C LEU A 325 -6.39 -3.15 4.59
N MET A 326 -6.44 -4.19 3.75
CA MET A 326 -7.28 -4.18 2.55
C MET A 326 -8.76 -4.41 2.92
N GLY A 327 -9.30 -3.54 3.76
CA GLY A 327 -10.69 -3.48 4.14
C GLY A 327 -11.49 -2.48 3.32
N LEU A 328 -12.67 -2.10 3.84
CA LEU A 328 -13.55 -1.12 3.20
C LEU A 328 -12.92 0.27 3.15
N SER A 329 -12.24 0.66 4.22
CA SER A 329 -11.66 1.99 4.41
C SER A 329 -10.25 2.16 3.87
N GLU A 330 -9.75 1.17 3.13
CA GLU A 330 -8.45 1.30 2.48
C GLU A 330 -8.40 2.59 1.64
N MET A 331 -7.25 3.27 1.63
CA MET A 331 -7.06 4.50 0.87
C MET A 331 -7.82 5.73 1.38
N THR A 332 -8.42 5.73 2.57
CA THR A 332 -8.80 6.95 3.27
C THR A 332 -7.58 7.83 3.51
N MET A 333 -7.78 9.14 3.65
CA MET A 333 -6.65 10.07 3.69
C MET A 333 -6.24 10.46 5.10
N SER A 334 -7.21 10.57 6.01
CA SER A 334 -7.02 11.16 7.33
C SER A 334 -7.12 10.15 8.47
N SER A 335 -8.14 9.27 8.49
CA SER A 335 -8.32 8.20 9.47
C SER A 335 -8.35 6.84 8.77
N ASP A 336 -8.12 5.78 9.51
CA ASP A 336 -8.19 4.40 9.05
C ASP A 336 -9.56 3.74 9.26
N PHE A 337 -10.46 4.34 10.06
CA PHE A 337 -11.80 3.82 10.38
C PHE A 337 -11.78 2.39 10.94
N LEU A 338 -10.81 2.08 11.80
CA LEU A 338 -10.57 0.75 12.35
C LEU A 338 -10.60 0.73 13.89
N ASN A 339 -11.32 1.68 14.52
CA ASN A 339 -11.46 1.73 15.97
C ASN A 339 -12.29 0.55 16.49
N ALA A 340 -12.24 0.29 17.80
CA ALA A 340 -13.07 -0.72 18.44
C ALA A 340 -14.56 -0.37 18.30
N LYS A 341 -15.38 -1.39 18.03
CA LYS A 341 -16.84 -1.34 17.90
C LYS A 341 -17.36 -0.42 16.79
N GLU A 342 -16.50 0.11 15.94
CA GLU A 342 -16.84 1.06 14.89
C GLU A 342 -17.72 0.42 13.81
N ARG A 343 -18.77 1.15 13.42
CA ARG A 343 -19.62 0.87 12.26
C ARG A 343 -19.38 1.94 11.22
N THR A 344 -18.85 1.53 10.07
CA THR A 344 -18.44 2.44 9.00
C THR A 344 -19.32 2.29 7.78
N TRP A 345 -19.86 3.39 7.28
CA TRP A 345 -20.61 3.47 6.03
C TRP A 345 -19.79 4.23 5.00
N GLN A 346 -19.87 3.80 3.74
CA GLN A 346 -19.14 4.43 2.67
C GLN A 346 -19.98 4.52 1.41
N ALA A 347 -19.92 5.68 0.73
CA ALA A 347 -20.40 5.88 -0.62
C ALA A 347 -19.27 6.41 -1.50
N ILE A 348 -19.11 5.83 -2.71
CA ILE A 348 -18.10 6.23 -3.68
C ILE A 348 -18.80 6.47 -5.02
N TYR A 349 -18.41 7.52 -5.70
CA TYR A 349 -18.74 7.78 -7.09
C TYR A 349 -17.47 8.03 -7.89
N ASP A 350 -17.24 7.21 -8.91
CA ASP A 350 -16.16 7.38 -9.87
C ASP A 350 -16.72 7.74 -11.24
N TYR A 351 -16.02 8.63 -11.95
CA TYR A 351 -16.32 8.91 -13.34
C TYR A 351 -15.07 8.85 -14.21
N ASP A 352 -15.13 8.05 -15.28
CA ASP A 352 -14.13 7.97 -16.33
C ASP A 352 -14.57 8.85 -17.51
N PHE A 353 -13.92 10.00 -17.66
CA PHE A 353 -14.24 10.98 -18.68
C PHE A 353 -13.93 10.54 -20.11
N THR A 354 -13.30 9.38 -20.28
CA THR A 354 -13.14 8.76 -21.60
C THR A 354 -14.51 8.57 -22.28
N ALA A 355 -15.56 8.33 -21.51
CA ALA A 355 -16.94 8.21 -22.00
C ALA A 355 -17.46 9.48 -22.72
N VAL A 356 -16.86 10.64 -22.43
CA VAL A 356 -17.20 11.94 -23.06
C VAL A 356 -16.03 12.52 -23.87
N GLY A 357 -15.05 11.67 -24.24
CA GLY A 357 -13.93 12.05 -25.12
C GLY A 357 -12.70 12.63 -24.42
N LEU A 358 -12.72 12.79 -23.08
CA LEU A 358 -11.58 13.27 -22.31
C LEU A 358 -10.73 12.09 -21.79
N VAL A 359 -10.00 11.45 -22.71
CA VAL A 359 -9.19 10.26 -22.40
C VAL A 359 -8.13 10.57 -21.35
N GLY A 360 -8.00 9.69 -20.35
CA GLY A 360 -7.02 9.81 -19.27
C GLY A 360 -7.47 10.65 -18.07
N LEU A 361 -8.61 11.36 -18.16
CA LEU A 361 -9.18 12.10 -17.04
C LEU A 361 -10.15 11.21 -16.25
N ARG A 362 -10.00 11.20 -14.92
CA ARG A 362 -10.87 10.45 -13.99
C ARG A 362 -11.11 11.27 -12.74
N SER A 363 -12.29 11.13 -12.16
CA SER A 363 -12.61 11.72 -10.86
C SER A 363 -13.17 10.68 -9.90
N ARG A 364 -12.98 10.93 -8.60
CA ARG A 364 -13.60 10.19 -7.51
C ARG A 364 -14.14 11.14 -6.46
N LEU A 365 -15.35 10.87 -6.01
CA LEU A 365 -15.92 11.41 -4.80
C LEU A 365 -16.15 10.26 -3.83
N ARG A 366 -15.79 10.46 -2.56
CA ARG A 366 -15.98 9.45 -1.51
C ARG A 366 -16.50 10.15 -0.26
N TYR A 367 -17.47 9.56 0.37
CA TYR A 367 -17.91 9.91 1.70
C TYR A 367 -17.83 8.67 2.60
N VAL A 368 -17.17 8.81 3.74
CA VAL A 368 -17.04 7.76 4.75
C VAL A 368 -17.51 8.33 6.09
N ARG A 369 -18.24 7.53 6.85
CA ARG A 369 -18.70 7.89 8.20
C ARG A 369 -18.58 6.67 9.09
N GLY A 370 -17.90 6.85 10.25
CA GLY A 370 -17.86 5.91 11.36
C GLY A 370 -18.72 6.40 12.52
N ASP A 371 -19.39 5.50 13.21
CA ASP A 371 -20.10 5.73 14.47
C ASP A 371 -19.92 4.56 15.43
N ASN A 372 -20.43 4.70 16.66
CA ASN A 372 -20.32 3.70 17.73
C ASN A 372 -18.87 3.36 18.10
N ILE A 373 -17.99 4.36 18.02
CA ILE A 373 -16.55 4.19 18.23
C ILE A 373 -16.24 4.19 19.73
N GLU A 374 -15.49 3.18 20.16
CA GLU A 374 -14.91 3.11 21.51
C GLU A 374 -13.40 3.45 21.45
N LEU A 375 -13.00 4.40 22.29
CA LEU A 375 -11.61 4.81 22.48
C LEU A 375 -11.22 4.51 23.93
N ALA A 376 -10.97 3.25 24.24
CA ALA A 376 -10.71 2.76 25.61
C ALA A 376 -9.59 3.52 26.33
N ALA A 377 -8.50 3.88 25.63
CA ALA A 377 -7.39 4.65 26.19
C ALA A 377 -7.78 6.07 26.65
N PHE A 378 -8.95 6.55 26.27
CA PHE A 378 -9.48 7.88 26.62
C PHE A 378 -10.77 7.79 27.46
N ASN A 379 -11.23 6.58 27.83
CA ASN A 379 -12.52 6.34 28.47
C ASN A 379 -13.68 7.04 27.73
N ALA A 380 -13.73 6.88 26.40
CA ALA A 380 -14.68 7.58 25.55
C ALA A 380 -15.41 6.60 24.63
N ASP A 381 -16.74 6.63 24.70
CA ASP A 381 -17.65 5.76 23.95
C ASP A 381 -18.53 6.57 23.01
N ASP A 382 -19.21 5.88 22.08
CA ASP A 382 -20.16 6.43 21.10
C ASP A 382 -19.57 7.62 20.31
N ARG A 383 -18.27 7.56 19.99
CA ARG A 383 -17.61 8.58 19.19
C ARG A 383 -17.91 8.37 17.70
N LYS A 384 -17.69 9.45 16.95
CA LYS A 384 -18.01 9.50 15.50
C LYS A 384 -16.89 10.17 14.75
N GLU A 385 -16.72 9.71 13.51
CA GLU A 385 -15.82 10.34 12.55
C GLU A 385 -16.43 10.33 11.15
N ARG A 386 -15.98 11.24 10.30
CA ARG A 386 -16.39 11.32 8.91
C ARG A 386 -15.32 11.93 8.04
N GLU A 387 -15.25 11.48 6.81
CA GLU A 387 -14.32 11.99 5.82
C GLU A 387 -15.03 12.16 4.46
N PHE A 388 -14.89 13.34 3.85
CA PHE A 388 -15.28 13.58 2.48
C PHE A 388 -14.03 13.78 1.63
N GLN A 389 -13.91 13.01 0.55
CA GLN A 389 -12.76 13.06 -0.35
C GLN A 389 -13.19 13.42 -1.76
N MET A 390 -12.35 14.23 -2.41
CA MET A 390 -12.39 14.52 -3.84
C MET A 390 -11.04 14.18 -4.45
N GLU A 391 -11.06 13.53 -5.60
CA GLU A 391 -9.87 13.18 -6.34
C GLU A 391 -10.08 13.47 -7.83
N LEU A 392 -9.07 14.06 -8.47
CA LEU A 392 -9.01 14.29 -9.90
C LEU A 392 -7.65 13.81 -10.40
N GLY A 393 -7.68 12.81 -11.26
CA GLY A 393 -6.49 12.23 -11.89
C GLY A 393 -6.49 12.44 -13.39
N TYR A 394 -5.33 12.78 -13.95
CA TYR A 394 -5.12 12.87 -15.39
C TYR A 394 -3.80 12.24 -15.80
N VAL A 395 -3.82 11.46 -16.87
CA VAL A 395 -2.62 10.95 -17.53
C VAL A 395 -2.48 11.62 -18.89
N VAL A 396 -1.35 12.28 -19.14
CA VAL A 396 -1.07 12.97 -20.38
C VAL A 396 -0.99 11.95 -21.54
N GLN A 397 -1.80 12.14 -22.58
CA GLN A 397 -2.00 11.15 -23.63
C GLN A 397 -1.00 11.27 -24.79
N SER A 398 -0.39 12.44 -25.01
CA SER A 398 0.48 12.69 -26.17
C SER A 398 1.50 13.78 -25.88
N GLY A 399 2.43 14.01 -26.83
CA GLY A 399 3.48 15.04 -26.72
C GLY A 399 4.64 14.64 -25.82
N PRO A 400 5.53 15.59 -25.47
CA PRO A 400 6.75 15.33 -24.70
C PRO A 400 6.49 14.83 -23.28
N LEU A 401 5.31 15.14 -22.73
CA LEU A 401 4.90 14.74 -21.37
C LEU A 401 3.97 13.52 -21.38
N LYS A 402 3.88 12.78 -22.48
CA LYS A 402 3.06 11.56 -22.54
C LYS A 402 3.38 10.63 -21.38
N ASN A 403 2.34 10.03 -20.78
CA ASN A 403 2.39 9.15 -19.58
C ASN A 403 2.75 9.86 -18.27
N VAL A 404 2.89 11.17 -18.23
CA VAL A 404 2.95 11.89 -16.97
C VAL A 404 1.57 11.84 -16.32
N GLY A 405 1.52 11.29 -15.10
CA GLY A 405 0.33 11.24 -14.26
C GLY A 405 0.26 12.46 -13.33
N LEU A 406 -0.89 13.10 -13.29
CA LEU A 406 -1.22 14.21 -12.40
C LEU A 406 -2.35 13.77 -11.50
N LEU A 407 -2.24 13.99 -10.19
CA LEU A 407 -3.26 13.62 -9.21
C LEU A 407 -3.42 14.74 -8.19
N ALA A 408 -4.62 15.28 -8.10
CA ALA A 408 -5.04 16.21 -7.06
C ALA A 408 -6.04 15.52 -6.14
N ARG A 409 -5.83 15.62 -4.81
CA ARG A 409 -6.72 15.04 -3.80
C ARG A 409 -7.02 16.07 -2.73
N LYS A 410 -8.26 16.09 -2.28
CA LYS A 410 -8.73 16.89 -1.15
C LYS A 410 -9.51 16.00 -0.21
N SER A 411 -9.24 16.12 1.10
CA SER A 411 -10.03 15.52 2.16
C SER A 411 -10.51 16.59 3.13
N ILE A 412 -11.71 16.39 3.65
CA ILE A 412 -12.29 17.13 4.76
C ILE A 412 -12.67 16.09 5.81
N TYR A 413 -11.89 16.02 6.89
CA TYR A 413 -12.08 15.06 7.97
C TYR A 413 -12.52 15.77 9.25
N ARG A 414 -13.51 15.21 9.94
CA ARG A 414 -14.05 15.69 11.20
C ARG A 414 -14.40 14.53 12.12
N ASN A 415 -14.16 14.70 13.42
CA ASN A 415 -14.47 13.74 14.47
C ASN A 415 -14.87 14.46 15.77
N ASP A 416 -15.35 13.70 16.74
CA ASP A 416 -15.63 14.16 18.10
C ASP A 416 -14.75 13.47 19.15
N PHE A 417 -13.54 13.10 18.75
CA PHE A 417 -12.58 12.40 19.59
C PHE A 417 -12.05 13.29 20.71
N PRO A 418 -11.68 12.71 21.87
CA PRO A 418 -11.07 13.46 22.95
C PRO A 418 -9.76 14.14 22.55
N ALA A 419 -9.43 15.22 23.24
CA ALA A 419 -8.16 15.89 23.07
C ALA A 419 -6.98 14.93 23.29
N GLY A 420 -5.99 14.99 22.41
CA GLY A 420 -4.83 14.10 22.41
C GLY A 420 -5.02 12.78 21.65
N ALA A 421 -6.16 12.57 21.01
CA ALA A 421 -6.33 11.52 20.02
C ALA A 421 -5.41 11.78 18.79
N ALA A 422 -5.01 10.72 18.10
CA ALA A 422 -4.08 10.83 16.98
C ALA A 422 -4.73 11.44 15.73
N PHE A 423 -6.00 11.11 15.50
CA PHE A 423 -6.78 11.67 14.39
C PHE A 423 -7.42 12.98 14.82
N ARG A 424 -7.13 14.03 14.08
CA ARG A 424 -7.55 15.40 14.35
C ARG A 424 -8.44 15.93 13.23
N ASP A 425 -9.33 16.83 13.56
CA ASP A 425 -10.08 17.59 12.55
C ASP A 425 -9.13 18.27 11.57
N GLU A 426 -9.23 17.95 10.29
CA GLU A 426 -8.32 18.50 9.29
C GLU A 426 -8.95 18.69 7.93
N ASN A 427 -8.34 19.60 7.16
CA ASN A 427 -8.49 19.66 5.72
C ASN A 427 -7.16 19.27 5.09
N GLN A 428 -7.14 18.22 4.29
CA GLN A 428 -5.92 17.74 3.67
C GLN A 428 -5.95 17.98 2.15
N THR A 429 -4.81 18.42 1.60
CA THR A 429 -4.61 18.60 0.17
C THR A 429 -3.35 17.87 -0.25
N ARG A 430 -3.42 17.12 -1.36
CA ARG A 430 -2.26 16.45 -1.97
C ARG A 430 -2.21 16.76 -3.45
N PHE A 431 -1.00 17.09 -3.94
CA PHE A 431 -0.69 17.14 -5.37
C PHE A 431 0.44 16.19 -5.67
N ILE A 432 0.23 15.31 -6.64
CA ILE A 432 1.20 14.30 -7.01
C ILE A 432 1.41 14.38 -8.52
N VAL A 433 2.67 14.50 -8.91
CA VAL A 433 3.09 14.35 -10.32
C VAL A 433 4.00 13.14 -10.38
N GLN A 434 3.68 12.19 -11.23
CA GLN A 434 4.47 10.97 -11.36
C GLN A 434 4.76 10.67 -12.83
N TYR A 435 5.99 10.25 -13.08
CA TYR A 435 6.41 9.75 -14.38
C TYR A 435 7.30 8.54 -14.22
N SER A 436 6.99 7.44 -14.93
CA SER A 436 7.80 6.22 -14.93
C SER A 436 8.43 6.03 -16.31
N LEU A 437 9.76 5.94 -16.30
CA LEU A 437 10.60 5.75 -17.48
C LEU A 437 11.07 4.30 -17.52
N PRO A 438 10.80 3.54 -18.58
CA PRO A 438 11.55 2.31 -18.84
C PRO A 438 13.00 2.70 -19.18
N LEU A 439 13.96 2.03 -18.55
CA LEU A 439 15.39 2.28 -18.78
C LEU A 439 15.94 1.31 -19.84
N TRP A 440 15.50 0.05 -19.79
CA TRP A 440 15.77 -1.01 -20.77
C TRP A 440 14.68 -2.08 -20.71
#